data_4eb6ec7d74fcaaf3c1969e49d7380b31
#
_entry.id   4eb6ec7d74fcaaf3c1969e49d7380b31
#
_cell.length_a   1.000
_cell.length_b   1.000
_cell.length_c   1.000
_cell.angle_alpha   90.00
_cell.angle_beta   90.00
_cell.angle_gamma   90.00
#
_symmetry.space_group_name_H-M   'P 1'
#
loop_
_entity.id
_entity.type
_entity.pdbx_description
1 polymer ?
#
loop_
_entity_poly.entity_id
_entity_poly.type
_entity_poly.pdbx_seq_one_letter_code
_entity_poly.pdbx_strand_id
1 'polypeptide(L)'
;MIIELIKAFLFGIVEGITEWLPISSTGHMILLDQFVKLDVSKSFYSMFEVVIQLGAIMAVVVIYWNKIWPFHKSKQTGPLAPTGIWRYVDKDIMIMWVKIVIACLPAGIIGVAFNDTFEKLFYNPVSVAIALIVFGLAFIWIETVHKNKHSKINSLAELSYYTVILIGFFQLIAAVFPGTSRSGATIVGALILGVSRTVAAEFTFFLAIPVMFGASLFKLLKFGFVFSSAELWILIVGLITAFVSSIIVIKLLMQYIKKHDFKVFGWYRIVLGLLVLLYFLVIK
;
A
#
# COMPACT_ATOMS: atom_id res chain seq x y z
N MET A 1 -27.91 -2.94 11.83
CA MET A 1 -27.16 -3.73 10.81
C MET A 1 -27.03 -3.00 9.48
N ILE A 2 -28.11 -2.57 8.80
CA ILE A 2 -28.01 -1.90 7.47
C ILE A 2 -27.10 -0.67 7.53
N ILE A 3 -27.23 0.17 8.54
CA ILE A 3 -26.38 1.35 8.73
C ILE A 3 -24.90 0.98 8.83
N GLU A 4 -24.58 -0.07 9.58
CA GLU A 4 -23.18 -0.53 9.71
C GLU A 4 -22.62 -1.09 8.39
N LEU A 5 -23.48 -1.73 7.58
CA LEU A 5 -23.07 -2.17 6.24
C LEU A 5 -22.79 -0.99 5.30
N ILE A 6 -23.61 0.10 5.39
CA ILE A 6 -23.36 1.34 4.63
C ILE A 6 -22.04 1.99 5.07
N LYS A 7 -21.76 2.04 6.38
CA LYS A 7 -20.48 2.54 6.89
C LYS A 7 -19.31 1.66 6.41
N ALA A 8 -19.43 0.34 6.50
CA ALA A 8 -18.40 -0.59 5.99
C ALA A 8 -18.16 -0.40 4.49
N PHE A 9 -19.21 -0.17 3.70
CA PHE A 9 -19.12 0.17 2.29
C PHE A 9 -18.31 1.47 2.08
N LEU A 10 -18.57 2.52 2.86
CA LEU A 10 -17.80 3.78 2.79
C LEU A 10 -16.33 3.55 3.16
N PHE A 11 -16.04 2.81 4.23
CA PHE A 11 -14.67 2.43 4.61
C PHE A 11 -13.97 1.68 3.48
N GLY A 12 -14.64 0.71 2.85
CA GLY A 12 -14.10 -0.02 1.71
C GLY A 12 -13.81 0.86 0.49
N ILE A 13 -14.69 1.85 0.19
CA ILE A 13 -14.42 2.83 -0.89
C ILE A 13 -13.17 3.64 -0.56
N VAL A 14 -13.10 4.21 0.64
CA VAL A 14 -11.98 5.06 1.05
C VAL A 14 -10.68 4.25 1.02
N GLU A 15 -10.67 3.04 1.56
CA GLU A 15 -9.51 2.15 1.52
C GLU A 15 -9.09 1.86 0.08
N GLY A 16 -10.01 1.39 -0.75
CA GLY A 16 -9.68 1.00 -2.13
C GLY A 16 -9.24 2.16 -3.02
N ILE A 17 -9.60 3.41 -2.70
CA ILE A 17 -9.11 4.60 -3.38
C ILE A 17 -7.73 5.00 -2.83
N THR A 18 -7.61 5.13 -1.52
CA THR A 18 -6.47 5.81 -0.89
C THR A 18 -5.26 4.93 -0.68
N GLU A 19 -5.41 3.61 -0.78
CA GLU A 19 -4.28 2.68 -0.65
C GLU A 19 -3.34 2.72 -1.86
N TRP A 20 -3.89 2.86 -3.06
CA TRP A 20 -3.10 2.87 -4.31
C TRP A 20 -2.60 4.24 -4.69
N LEU A 21 -3.40 5.27 -4.43
CA LEU A 21 -2.96 6.64 -4.56
C LEU A 21 -1.93 6.93 -3.45
N PRO A 22 -0.82 7.61 -3.75
CA PRO A 22 0.19 7.88 -2.72
C PRO A 22 -0.24 9.02 -1.79
N ILE A 23 -1.43 8.91 -1.16
CA ILE A 23 -2.08 9.95 -0.34
C ILE A 23 -2.35 9.54 1.12
N SER A 24 -1.98 8.31 1.51
CA SER A 24 -2.15 7.71 2.84
C SER A 24 -3.58 7.29 3.20
N SER A 25 -3.86 6.00 3.06
CA SER A 25 -5.12 5.39 3.53
C SER A 25 -5.31 5.59 5.04
N THR A 26 -4.27 5.40 5.86
CA THR A 26 -4.31 5.63 7.31
C THR A 26 -4.80 7.03 7.68
N GLY A 27 -4.31 8.07 6.99
CA GLY A 27 -4.74 9.45 7.25
C GLY A 27 -6.23 9.66 6.98
N HIS A 28 -6.74 9.03 5.91
CA HIS A 28 -8.16 9.10 5.54
C HIS A 28 -9.04 8.28 6.48
N MET A 29 -8.59 7.09 6.89
CA MET A 29 -9.32 6.25 7.84
C MET A 29 -9.48 6.93 9.21
N ILE A 30 -8.42 7.56 9.73
CA ILE A 30 -8.48 8.33 10.98
C ILE A 30 -9.50 9.47 10.87
N LEU A 31 -9.55 10.19 9.75
CA LEU A 31 -10.56 11.23 9.55
C LEU A 31 -11.95 10.65 9.39
N LEU A 32 -12.11 9.61 8.59
CA LEU A 32 -13.41 8.99 8.37
C LEU A 32 -14.02 8.49 9.68
N ASP A 33 -13.22 7.87 10.54
CA ASP A 33 -13.66 7.37 11.85
C ASP A 33 -14.17 8.48 12.81
N GLN A 34 -13.74 9.74 12.60
CA GLN A 34 -14.30 10.85 13.40
C GLN A 34 -15.77 11.14 13.07
N PHE A 35 -16.18 10.89 11.82
CA PHE A 35 -17.52 11.22 11.33
C PHE A 35 -18.40 10.00 11.13
N VAL A 36 -17.80 8.86 10.83
CA VAL A 36 -18.48 7.61 10.45
C VAL A 36 -17.95 6.48 11.33
N LYS A 37 -18.37 6.47 12.62
CA LYS A 37 -17.97 5.39 13.54
C LYS A 37 -18.75 4.12 13.29
N LEU A 38 -18.03 2.99 13.11
CA LEU A 38 -18.63 1.66 13.17
C LEU A 38 -18.98 1.33 14.63
N ASP A 39 -20.20 0.82 14.83
CA ASP A 39 -20.67 0.34 16.14
C ASP A 39 -20.23 -1.10 16.34
N VAL A 40 -18.92 -1.25 16.62
CA VAL A 40 -18.25 -2.54 16.80
C VAL A 40 -17.21 -2.42 17.92
N SER A 41 -16.70 -3.56 18.40
CA SER A 41 -15.62 -3.56 19.38
C SER A 41 -14.34 -2.92 18.83
N LYS A 42 -13.55 -2.29 19.71
CA LYS A 42 -12.25 -1.69 19.31
C LYS A 42 -11.30 -2.72 18.71
N SER A 43 -11.35 -3.98 19.20
CA SER A 43 -10.55 -5.07 18.68
C SER A 43 -10.97 -5.45 17.25
N PHE A 44 -12.27 -5.53 16.99
CA PHE A 44 -12.79 -5.78 15.66
C PHE A 44 -12.43 -4.64 14.70
N TYR A 45 -12.62 -3.39 15.10
CA TYR A 45 -12.29 -2.23 14.27
C TYR A 45 -10.79 -2.23 13.87
N SER A 46 -9.88 -2.44 14.84
CA SER A 46 -8.44 -2.52 14.57
C SER A 46 -8.07 -3.69 13.64
N MET A 47 -8.79 -4.79 13.68
CA MET A 47 -8.63 -5.89 12.73
C MET A 47 -9.23 -5.53 11.37
N PHE A 48 -10.44 -4.97 11.34
CA PHE A 48 -11.18 -4.59 10.13
C PHE A 48 -10.36 -3.64 9.23
N GLU A 49 -9.80 -2.55 9.80
CA GLU A 49 -9.00 -1.57 9.04
C GLU A 49 -7.83 -2.22 8.27
N VAL A 50 -7.21 -3.25 8.85
CA VAL A 50 -6.09 -3.93 8.20
C VAL A 50 -6.55 -5.02 7.25
N VAL A 51 -7.62 -5.73 7.62
CA VAL A 51 -8.07 -6.89 6.83
C VAL A 51 -8.79 -6.45 5.55
N ILE A 52 -9.48 -5.31 5.52
CA ILE A 52 -10.07 -4.81 4.26
C ILE A 52 -9.03 -4.50 3.19
N GLN A 53 -7.76 -4.28 3.58
CA GLN A 53 -6.63 -4.18 2.65
C GLN A 53 -6.43 -5.46 1.84
N LEU A 54 -6.85 -6.64 2.34
CA LEU A 54 -6.86 -7.86 1.53
C LEU A 54 -7.77 -7.73 0.30
N GLY A 55 -8.90 -7.06 0.45
CA GLY A 55 -9.74 -6.72 -0.70
C GLY A 55 -8.98 -5.88 -1.71
N ALA A 56 -8.34 -4.82 -1.24
CA ALA A 56 -7.55 -3.94 -2.08
C ALA A 56 -6.41 -4.69 -2.80
N ILE A 57 -5.63 -5.51 -2.09
CA ILE A 57 -4.49 -6.23 -2.69
C ILE A 57 -4.93 -7.32 -3.68
N MET A 58 -6.09 -7.93 -3.48
CA MET A 58 -6.63 -8.88 -4.46
C MET A 58 -6.89 -8.23 -5.82
N ALA A 59 -7.15 -6.92 -5.87
CA ALA A 59 -7.25 -6.19 -7.14
C ALA A 59 -5.90 -6.19 -7.89
N VAL A 60 -4.77 -6.01 -7.21
CA VAL A 60 -3.43 -6.14 -7.82
C VAL A 60 -3.20 -7.54 -8.32
N VAL A 61 -3.51 -8.55 -7.51
CA VAL A 61 -3.36 -9.95 -7.90
C VAL A 61 -4.12 -10.26 -9.19
N VAL A 62 -5.37 -9.80 -9.30
CA VAL A 62 -6.21 -10.03 -10.49
C VAL A 62 -5.70 -9.25 -11.71
N ILE A 63 -5.38 -7.95 -11.54
CA ILE A 63 -4.93 -7.10 -12.66
C ILE A 63 -3.59 -7.57 -13.22
N TYR A 64 -2.68 -7.98 -12.34
CA TYR A 64 -1.30 -8.31 -12.70
C TYR A 64 -1.02 -9.82 -12.66
N TRP A 65 -2.05 -10.68 -12.67
CA TRP A 65 -1.90 -12.13 -12.56
C TRP A 65 -0.79 -12.69 -13.46
N ASN A 66 -0.77 -12.33 -14.72
CA ASN A 66 0.22 -12.81 -15.70
C ASN A 66 1.66 -12.32 -15.43
N LYS A 67 1.83 -11.25 -14.63
CA LYS A 67 3.14 -10.70 -14.23
C LYS A 67 3.65 -11.25 -12.90
N ILE A 68 2.77 -11.80 -12.07
CA ILE A 68 3.12 -12.28 -10.72
C ILE A 68 3.05 -13.79 -10.57
N TRP A 69 2.29 -14.48 -11.42
CA TRP A 69 2.13 -15.94 -11.38
C TRP A 69 3.25 -16.62 -12.15
N PRO A 70 4.19 -17.32 -11.47
CA PRO A 70 5.38 -17.86 -12.12
C PRO A 70 5.16 -19.18 -12.84
N PHE A 71 4.00 -19.86 -12.63
CA PHE A 71 3.78 -21.19 -13.19
C PHE A 71 2.96 -21.12 -14.48
N HIS A 72 3.45 -21.75 -15.55
CA HIS A 72 2.81 -21.78 -16.86
C HIS A 72 2.62 -23.21 -17.37
N LYS A 73 1.56 -23.43 -18.16
CA LYS A 73 1.23 -24.76 -18.72
C LYS A 73 2.12 -25.16 -19.89
N SER A 74 2.76 -24.21 -20.58
CA SER A 74 3.64 -24.45 -21.72
C SER A 74 5.08 -24.10 -21.38
N LYS A 75 6.04 -24.67 -22.15
CA LYS A 75 7.46 -24.32 -22.03
C LYS A 75 7.66 -22.81 -22.18
N GLN A 76 8.28 -22.19 -21.20
CA GLN A 76 8.65 -20.78 -21.24
C GLN A 76 9.95 -20.58 -22.01
N THR A 77 10.11 -19.39 -22.61
CA THR A 77 11.36 -18.97 -23.27
C THR A 77 12.50 -18.76 -22.29
N GLY A 78 12.18 -18.47 -21.01
CA GLY A 78 13.14 -18.29 -19.92
C GLY A 78 12.80 -19.16 -18.70
N PRO A 79 12.88 -20.50 -18.78
CA PRO A 79 12.55 -21.36 -17.65
C PRO A 79 13.58 -21.25 -16.54
N LEU A 80 13.16 -21.50 -15.30
CA LEU A 80 14.06 -21.50 -14.13
C LEU A 80 15.13 -22.60 -14.25
N ALA A 81 14.75 -23.76 -14.78
CA ALA A 81 15.70 -24.82 -15.18
C ALA A 81 15.19 -25.57 -16.40
N PRO A 82 16.09 -26.21 -17.22
CA PRO A 82 15.72 -26.82 -18.47
C PRO A 82 14.94 -28.13 -18.33
N THR A 83 14.95 -28.75 -17.15
CA THR A 83 14.37 -30.08 -16.88
C THR A 83 13.43 -30.09 -15.68
N GLY A 84 12.62 -31.14 -15.56
CA GLY A 84 11.70 -31.32 -14.45
C GLY A 84 10.52 -30.31 -14.44
N ILE A 85 9.96 -30.11 -13.27
CA ILE A 85 8.84 -29.16 -13.06
C ILE A 85 9.27 -27.70 -13.25
N TRP A 86 10.56 -27.39 -13.05
CA TRP A 86 11.13 -26.06 -13.15
C TRP A 86 11.11 -25.47 -14.56
N ARG A 87 10.96 -26.32 -15.59
CA ARG A 87 10.77 -25.86 -16.98
C ARG A 87 9.47 -25.11 -17.22
N TYR A 88 8.50 -25.23 -16.29
CA TYR A 88 7.22 -24.52 -16.33
C TYR A 88 7.21 -23.27 -15.46
N VAL A 89 8.32 -22.94 -14.83
CA VAL A 89 8.46 -21.80 -13.94
C VAL A 89 9.22 -20.68 -14.65
N ASP A 90 8.64 -19.49 -14.69
CA ASP A 90 9.24 -18.30 -15.28
C ASP A 90 10.32 -17.75 -14.35
N LYS A 91 11.56 -17.68 -14.88
CA LYS A 91 12.73 -17.23 -14.14
C LYS A 91 12.65 -15.75 -13.73
N ASP A 92 12.16 -14.90 -14.63
CA ASP A 92 12.14 -13.45 -14.39
C ASP A 92 11.09 -13.10 -13.33
N ILE A 93 9.95 -13.79 -13.35
CA ILE A 93 8.94 -13.65 -12.28
C ILE A 93 9.48 -14.14 -10.94
N MET A 94 10.23 -15.25 -10.90
CA MET A 94 10.85 -15.74 -9.66
C MET A 94 11.90 -14.76 -9.13
N ILE A 95 12.75 -14.21 -10.00
CA ILE A 95 13.72 -13.17 -9.60
C ILE A 95 13.00 -11.93 -9.05
N MET A 96 11.90 -11.52 -9.66
CA MET A 96 11.07 -10.41 -9.18
C MET A 96 10.54 -10.71 -7.77
N TRP A 97 10.03 -11.93 -7.51
CA TRP A 97 9.57 -12.32 -6.17
C TRP A 97 10.69 -12.32 -5.14
N VAL A 98 11.88 -12.79 -5.48
CA VAL A 98 13.07 -12.68 -4.60
C VAL A 98 13.37 -11.22 -4.26
N LYS A 99 13.35 -10.32 -5.26
CA LYS A 99 13.55 -8.88 -5.04
C LYS A 99 12.46 -8.29 -4.13
N ILE A 100 11.19 -8.70 -4.29
CA ILE A 100 10.08 -8.27 -3.43
C ILE A 100 10.30 -8.72 -2.00
N VAL A 101 10.64 -9.99 -1.77
CA VAL A 101 10.92 -10.52 -0.42
C VAL A 101 12.07 -9.76 0.23
N ILE A 102 13.17 -9.53 -0.48
CA ILE A 102 14.32 -8.77 0.02
C ILE A 102 13.90 -7.34 0.41
N ALA A 103 13.09 -6.66 -0.41
CA ALA A 103 12.59 -5.32 -0.11
C ALA A 103 11.61 -5.30 1.09
N CYS A 104 10.94 -6.41 1.41
CA CYS A 104 10.09 -6.51 2.58
C CYS A 104 10.87 -6.67 3.90
N LEU A 105 12.11 -7.20 3.87
CA LEU A 105 12.84 -7.56 5.08
C LEU A 105 13.05 -6.40 6.06
N PRO A 106 13.49 -5.18 5.64
CA PRO A 106 13.70 -4.09 6.59
C PRO A 106 12.42 -3.73 7.36
N ALA A 107 11.30 -3.54 6.65
CA ALA A 107 10.03 -3.18 7.26
C ALA A 107 9.40 -4.36 8.02
N GLY A 108 9.56 -5.58 7.53
CA GLY A 108 9.04 -6.79 8.18
C GLY A 108 9.73 -7.07 9.52
N ILE A 109 11.05 -7.05 9.55
CA ILE A 109 11.82 -7.34 10.77
C ILE A 109 11.61 -6.23 11.82
N ILE A 110 11.86 -4.98 11.44
CA ILE A 110 11.80 -3.85 12.38
C ILE A 110 10.35 -3.49 12.71
N GLY A 111 9.45 -3.52 11.73
CA GLY A 111 8.04 -3.23 11.93
C GLY A 111 7.38 -4.21 12.90
N VAL A 112 7.62 -5.52 12.75
CA VAL A 112 7.07 -6.53 13.67
C VAL A 112 7.71 -6.46 15.05
N ALA A 113 9.05 -6.31 15.13
CA ALA A 113 9.77 -6.28 16.39
C ALA A 113 9.40 -5.08 17.29
N PHE A 114 9.07 -3.94 16.69
CA PHE A 114 8.80 -2.67 17.38
C PHE A 114 7.38 -2.13 17.16
N ASN A 115 6.46 -2.93 16.63
CA ASN A 115 5.10 -2.53 16.29
C ASN A 115 4.41 -1.74 17.41
N ASP A 116 4.37 -2.30 18.62
CA ASP A 116 3.66 -1.70 19.75
C ASP A 116 4.31 -0.36 20.19
N THR A 117 5.63 -0.24 20.02
CA THR A 117 6.37 1.00 20.33
C THR A 117 6.02 2.08 19.30
N PHE A 118 6.02 1.75 18.01
CA PHE A 118 5.70 2.70 16.95
C PHE A 118 4.24 3.12 16.99
N GLU A 119 3.33 2.18 17.22
CA GLU A 119 1.91 2.45 17.38
C GLU A 119 1.67 3.40 18.57
N LYS A 120 2.29 3.16 19.73
CA LYS A 120 2.15 4.03 20.91
C LYS A 120 2.73 5.43 20.71
N LEU A 121 3.84 5.57 19.98
CA LEU A 121 4.53 6.85 19.84
C LEU A 121 3.94 7.69 18.69
N PHE A 122 3.62 7.06 17.55
CA PHE A 122 3.35 7.78 16.32
C PHE A 122 1.91 7.62 15.79
N TYR A 123 1.10 6.69 16.32
CA TYR A 123 -0.28 6.52 15.87
C TYR A 123 -1.21 7.54 16.52
N ASN A 124 -0.97 8.81 16.20
CA ASN A 124 -1.80 9.93 16.64
C ASN A 124 -2.00 10.94 15.49
N PRO A 125 -3.08 11.72 15.51
CA PRO A 125 -3.43 12.62 14.40
C PRO A 125 -2.34 13.63 14.04
N VAL A 126 -1.60 14.13 15.01
CA VAL A 126 -0.53 15.14 14.79
C VAL A 126 0.64 14.51 14.05
N SER A 127 1.12 13.35 14.47
CA SER A 127 2.20 12.61 13.80
C SER A 127 1.80 12.24 12.36
N VAL A 128 0.56 11.78 12.16
CA VAL A 128 0.02 11.45 10.83
C VAL A 128 -0.02 12.68 9.93
N ALA A 129 -0.46 13.82 10.45
CA ALA A 129 -0.52 15.06 9.68
C ALA A 129 0.87 15.58 9.30
N ILE A 130 1.85 15.52 10.22
CA ILE A 130 3.25 15.87 9.92
C ILE A 130 3.80 14.96 8.83
N ALA A 131 3.58 13.64 8.93
CA ALA A 131 4.04 12.69 7.92
C ALA A 131 3.38 12.94 6.54
N LEU A 132 2.08 13.30 6.51
CA LEU A 132 1.40 13.72 5.29
C LEU A 132 2.10 14.92 4.64
N ILE A 133 2.37 15.97 5.41
CA ILE A 133 3.00 17.22 4.91
C ILE A 133 4.42 16.94 4.41
N VAL A 134 5.24 16.26 5.23
CA VAL A 134 6.65 15.95 4.88
C VAL A 134 6.73 15.15 3.58
N PHE A 135 5.95 14.09 3.43
CA PHE A 135 5.95 13.30 2.21
C PHE A 135 5.22 13.99 1.04
N GLY A 136 4.29 14.90 1.33
CA GLY A 136 3.74 15.81 0.33
C GLY A 136 4.82 16.70 -0.28
N LEU A 137 5.64 17.33 0.55
CA LEU A 137 6.80 18.12 0.13
C LEU A 137 7.84 17.27 -0.61
N ALA A 138 8.10 16.04 -0.14
CA ALA A 138 9.02 15.12 -0.79
C ALA A 138 8.58 14.77 -2.22
N PHE A 139 7.28 14.54 -2.48
CA PHE A 139 6.76 14.34 -3.83
C PHE A 139 6.98 15.55 -4.73
N ILE A 140 6.65 16.76 -4.25
CA ILE A 140 6.82 18.00 -5.02
C ILE A 140 8.30 18.22 -5.33
N TRP A 141 9.17 18.01 -4.34
CA TRP A 141 10.62 18.18 -4.50
C TRP A 141 11.19 17.20 -5.54
N ILE A 142 10.94 15.91 -5.39
CA ILE A 142 11.51 14.89 -6.27
C ILE A 142 11.05 15.07 -7.72
N GLU A 143 9.76 15.35 -7.93
CA GLU A 143 9.21 15.58 -9.27
C GLU A 143 9.72 16.89 -9.90
N THR A 144 10.06 17.88 -9.08
CA THR A 144 10.65 19.14 -9.58
C THR A 144 12.11 18.93 -9.99
N VAL A 145 12.90 18.24 -9.17
CA VAL A 145 14.30 17.94 -9.46
C VAL A 145 14.45 17.00 -10.67
N HIS A 146 13.48 16.12 -10.90
CA HIS A 146 13.53 15.13 -12.00
C HIS A 146 12.74 15.57 -13.24
N LYS A 147 12.16 16.76 -13.29
CA LYS A 147 11.29 17.23 -14.39
C LYS A 147 11.93 17.05 -15.78
N ASN A 148 13.25 17.28 -15.90
CA ASN A 148 13.99 17.23 -17.16
C ASN A 148 15.00 16.06 -17.21
N LYS A 149 14.92 15.10 -16.31
CA LYS A 149 15.84 13.96 -16.27
C LYS A 149 15.18 12.72 -16.83
N HIS A 150 15.89 12.00 -17.67
CA HIS A 150 15.47 10.67 -18.10
C HIS A 150 15.63 9.68 -16.95
N SER A 151 14.61 8.84 -16.75
CA SER A 151 14.71 7.74 -15.79
C SER A 151 15.77 6.74 -16.25
N LYS A 152 16.53 6.22 -15.28
CA LYS A 152 17.61 5.25 -15.51
C LYS A 152 17.11 3.81 -15.57
N ILE A 153 16.00 3.54 -14.88
CA ILE A 153 15.41 2.20 -14.71
C ILE A 153 13.98 2.26 -15.25
N ASN A 154 13.73 1.57 -16.37
CA ASN A 154 12.47 1.65 -17.11
C ASN A 154 11.69 0.33 -17.17
N SER A 155 12.24 -0.74 -16.57
CA SER A 155 11.56 -2.03 -16.45
C SER A 155 11.81 -2.67 -15.08
N LEU A 156 10.93 -3.58 -14.65
CA LEU A 156 11.08 -4.34 -13.40
C LEU A 156 12.34 -5.23 -13.41
N ALA A 157 12.74 -5.71 -14.58
CA ALA A 157 13.93 -6.54 -14.75
C ALA A 157 15.21 -5.75 -14.43
N GLU A 158 15.27 -4.46 -14.77
CA GLU A 158 16.42 -3.58 -14.52
C GLU A 158 16.60 -3.20 -13.05
N LEU A 159 15.60 -3.44 -12.18
CA LEU A 159 15.76 -3.19 -10.76
C LEU A 159 16.88 -4.07 -10.18
N SER A 160 17.94 -3.45 -9.67
CA SER A 160 19.02 -4.16 -8.99
C SER A 160 18.63 -4.54 -7.56
N TYR A 161 19.31 -5.53 -6.97
CA TYR A 161 19.13 -5.86 -5.55
C TYR A 161 19.41 -4.67 -4.62
N TYR A 162 20.42 -3.88 -4.95
CA TYR A 162 20.72 -2.64 -4.22
C TYR A 162 19.53 -1.66 -4.25
N THR A 163 18.94 -1.43 -5.43
CA THR A 163 17.78 -0.56 -5.59
C THR A 163 16.59 -1.03 -4.76
N VAL A 164 16.28 -2.32 -4.80
CA VAL A 164 15.12 -2.84 -4.07
C VAL A 164 15.31 -2.85 -2.55
N ILE A 165 16.54 -3.06 -2.06
CA ILE A 165 16.87 -2.91 -0.64
C ILE A 165 16.64 -1.47 -0.18
N LEU A 166 17.10 -0.48 -0.95
CA LEU A 166 16.87 0.92 -0.61
C LEU A 166 15.38 1.28 -0.64
N ILE A 167 14.60 0.79 -1.61
CA ILE A 167 13.14 0.95 -1.61
C ILE A 167 12.53 0.32 -0.34
N GLY A 168 13.06 -0.82 0.10
CA GLY A 168 12.68 -1.47 1.37
C GLY A 168 12.92 -0.60 2.61
N PHE A 169 14.01 0.17 2.65
CA PHE A 169 14.23 1.15 3.71
C PHE A 169 13.22 2.31 3.67
N PHE A 170 12.83 2.77 2.48
CA PHE A 170 11.72 3.74 2.38
C PHE A 170 10.39 3.13 2.86
N GLN A 171 10.14 1.85 2.61
CA GLN A 171 8.99 1.14 3.18
C GLN A 171 9.05 1.09 4.71
N LEU A 172 10.24 0.90 5.30
CA LEU A 172 10.43 0.95 6.75
C LEU A 172 10.03 2.30 7.33
N ILE A 173 10.33 3.43 6.66
CA ILE A 173 9.88 4.75 7.11
C ILE A 173 8.35 4.79 7.24
N ALA A 174 7.63 4.20 6.28
CA ALA A 174 6.18 4.13 6.35
C ALA A 174 5.65 3.19 7.44
N ALA A 175 6.39 2.15 7.80
CA ALA A 175 6.05 1.28 8.92
C ALA A 175 6.24 1.96 10.28
N VAL A 176 7.24 2.86 10.39
CA VAL A 176 7.53 3.61 11.63
C VAL A 176 6.59 4.80 11.79
N PHE A 177 6.32 5.55 10.72
CA PHE A 177 5.55 6.80 10.75
C PHE A 177 4.21 6.63 10.02
N PRO A 178 3.10 6.34 10.73
CA PRO A 178 1.78 6.30 10.13
C PRO A 178 1.45 7.66 9.51
N GLY A 179 0.71 7.64 8.40
CA GLY A 179 0.49 8.86 7.60
C GLY A 179 1.49 9.06 6.45
N THR A 180 2.69 8.46 6.52
CA THR A 180 3.68 8.49 5.43
C THR A 180 3.12 7.89 4.14
N SER A 181 2.24 6.91 4.22
CA SER A 181 1.78 6.04 3.13
C SER A 181 2.89 5.08 2.66
N ARG A 182 2.62 3.79 2.74
CA ARG A 182 3.55 2.78 2.21
C ARG A 182 3.84 3.02 0.72
N SER A 183 2.78 3.17 -0.10
CA SER A 183 2.93 3.47 -1.53
C SER A 183 3.63 4.81 -1.76
N GLY A 184 3.34 5.83 -0.95
CA GLY A 184 4.01 7.12 -1.03
C GLY A 184 5.51 7.02 -0.79
N ALA A 185 5.93 6.37 0.28
CA ALA A 185 7.34 6.23 0.63
C ALA A 185 8.13 5.42 -0.41
N THR A 186 7.60 4.27 -0.84
CA THR A 186 8.28 3.40 -1.81
C THR A 186 8.37 4.04 -3.19
N ILE A 187 7.33 4.80 -3.63
CA ILE A 187 7.39 5.56 -4.89
C ILE A 187 8.42 6.68 -4.80
N VAL A 188 8.42 7.50 -3.74
CA VAL A 188 9.43 8.56 -3.55
C VAL A 188 10.83 7.97 -3.55
N GLY A 189 11.06 6.88 -2.80
CA GLY A 189 12.35 6.19 -2.78
C GLY A 189 12.79 5.69 -4.15
N ALA A 190 11.87 5.07 -4.90
CA ALA A 190 12.15 4.59 -6.25
C ALA A 190 12.48 5.74 -7.21
N LEU A 191 11.74 6.85 -7.15
CA LEU A 191 12.01 8.04 -7.98
C LEU A 191 13.38 8.65 -7.65
N ILE A 192 13.78 8.77 -6.39
CA ILE A 192 15.10 9.23 -5.96
C ILE A 192 16.21 8.37 -6.59
N LEU A 193 16.00 7.06 -6.69
CA LEU A 193 16.94 6.12 -7.28
C LEU A 193 16.92 6.09 -8.81
N GLY A 194 16.11 6.94 -9.45
CA GLY A 194 16.03 7.07 -10.90
C GLY A 194 15.13 6.04 -11.59
N VAL A 195 14.25 5.38 -10.84
CA VAL A 195 13.22 4.49 -11.39
C VAL A 195 12.12 5.32 -12.04
N SER A 196 11.59 4.88 -13.19
CA SER A 196 10.48 5.53 -13.86
C SER A 196 9.20 5.47 -13.04
N ARG A 197 8.29 6.45 -13.20
CA ARG A 197 7.02 6.52 -12.45
C ARG A 197 6.20 5.24 -12.56
N THR A 198 6.10 4.69 -13.76
CA THR A 198 5.35 3.47 -14.02
C THR A 198 5.94 2.27 -13.29
N VAL A 199 7.25 2.06 -13.37
CA VAL A 199 7.95 0.96 -12.70
C VAL A 199 7.92 1.14 -11.18
N ALA A 200 8.07 2.36 -10.67
CA ALA A 200 7.97 2.67 -9.25
C ALA A 200 6.59 2.30 -8.69
N ALA A 201 5.51 2.68 -9.38
CA ALA A 201 4.14 2.33 -8.96
C ALA A 201 3.90 0.81 -9.06
N GLU A 202 4.29 0.17 -10.16
CA GLU A 202 4.09 -1.26 -10.38
C GLU A 202 4.85 -2.11 -9.35
N PHE A 203 6.13 -1.78 -9.07
CA PHE A 203 6.92 -2.46 -8.04
C PHE A 203 6.32 -2.25 -6.65
N THR A 204 5.85 -1.04 -6.34
CA THR A 204 5.15 -0.72 -5.10
C THR A 204 3.89 -1.56 -4.91
N PHE A 205 3.12 -1.80 -5.97
CA PHE A 205 1.94 -2.67 -5.92
C PHE A 205 2.31 -4.12 -5.62
N PHE A 206 3.36 -4.64 -6.24
CA PHE A 206 3.81 -6.01 -5.99
C PHE A 206 4.40 -6.18 -4.59
N LEU A 207 5.13 -5.17 -4.11
CA LEU A 207 5.66 -5.13 -2.74
C LEU A 207 4.54 -5.15 -1.69
N ALA A 208 3.35 -4.62 -2.03
CA ALA A 208 2.18 -4.66 -1.17
C ALA A 208 1.66 -6.07 -0.90
N ILE A 209 1.81 -6.99 -1.86
CA ILE A 209 1.21 -8.33 -1.76
C ILE A 209 1.65 -9.04 -0.48
N PRO A 210 2.94 -9.35 -0.26
CA PRO A 210 3.34 -10.07 0.95
C PRO A 210 3.13 -9.26 2.23
N VAL A 211 3.27 -7.94 2.17
CA VAL A 211 3.12 -7.07 3.36
C VAL A 211 1.68 -7.06 3.86
N MET A 212 0.71 -6.85 2.97
CA MET A 212 -0.71 -6.81 3.36
C MET A 212 -1.24 -8.18 3.75
N PHE A 213 -0.85 -9.25 3.03
CA PHE A 213 -1.18 -10.61 3.46
C PHE A 213 -0.62 -10.92 4.85
N GLY A 214 0.66 -10.59 5.09
CA GLY A 214 1.29 -10.80 6.39
C GLY A 214 0.64 -10.00 7.52
N ALA A 215 0.40 -8.71 7.31
CA ALA A 215 -0.25 -7.85 8.31
C ALA A 215 -1.69 -8.29 8.62
N SER A 216 -2.45 -8.63 7.59
CA SER A 216 -3.83 -9.10 7.76
C SER A 216 -3.90 -10.44 8.46
N LEU A 217 -3.03 -11.39 8.11
CA LEU A 217 -2.93 -12.66 8.80
C LEU A 217 -2.57 -12.47 10.28
N PHE A 218 -1.60 -11.61 10.57
CA PHE A 218 -1.21 -11.29 11.94
C PHE A 218 -2.38 -10.70 12.76
N LYS A 219 -3.13 -9.75 12.19
CA LYS A 219 -4.29 -9.15 12.86
C LYS A 219 -5.44 -10.15 13.03
N LEU A 220 -5.70 -11.01 12.05
CA LEU A 220 -6.69 -12.08 12.16
C LEU A 220 -6.33 -13.10 13.26
N LEU A 221 -5.07 -13.52 13.34
CA LEU A 221 -4.59 -14.44 14.38
C LEU A 221 -4.69 -13.79 15.78
N LYS A 222 -4.39 -12.49 15.89
CA LYS A 222 -4.49 -11.76 17.16
C LYS A 222 -5.94 -11.53 17.59
N PHE A 223 -6.86 -11.29 16.65
CA PHE A 223 -8.28 -11.11 16.92
C PHE A 223 -8.97 -12.45 17.26
N GLY A 224 -8.57 -13.52 16.60
CA GLY A 224 -9.24 -14.81 16.60
C GLY A 224 -10.24 -14.94 15.44
N PHE A 225 -10.72 -16.17 15.21
CA PHE A 225 -11.62 -16.46 14.08
C PHE A 225 -13.10 -16.57 14.50
N VAL A 226 -13.45 -15.99 15.65
CA VAL A 226 -14.82 -15.99 16.16
C VAL A 226 -15.47 -14.65 15.86
N PHE A 227 -16.38 -14.64 14.90
CA PHE A 227 -17.11 -13.46 14.46
C PHE A 227 -18.59 -13.59 14.77
N SER A 228 -19.23 -12.52 15.19
CA SER A 228 -20.68 -12.42 15.10
C SER A 228 -21.14 -12.35 13.65
N SER A 229 -22.38 -12.72 13.37
CA SER A 229 -22.92 -12.63 12.01
C SER A 229 -22.88 -11.18 11.47
N ALA A 230 -23.06 -10.18 12.33
CA ALA A 230 -22.97 -8.76 11.94
C ALA A 230 -21.54 -8.37 11.55
N GLU A 231 -20.54 -8.73 12.36
CA GLU A 231 -19.12 -8.46 12.08
C GLU A 231 -18.67 -9.14 10.79
N LEU A 232 -19.10 -10.37 10.54
CA LEU A 232 -18.76 -11.07 9.32
C LEU A 232 -19.30 -10.33 8.07
N TRP A 233 -20.55 -9.85 8.10
CA TRP A 233 -21.10 -9.10 6.98
C TRP A 233 -20.44 -7.73 6.80
N ILE A 234 -20.12 -7.02 7.89
CA ILE A 234 -19.36 -5.77 7.85
C ILE A 234 -18.00 -6.01 7.16
N LEU A 235 -17.28 -7.07 7.55
CA LEU A 235 -15.99 -7.41 6.95
C LEU A 235 -16.11 -7.76 5.47
N ILE A 236 -17.07 -8.60 5.10
CA ILE A 236 -17.31 -8.98 3.69
C ILE A 236 -17.64 -7.76 2.82
N VAL A 237 -18.53 -6.87 3.27
CA VAL A 237 -18.88 -5.66 2.52
C VAL A 237 -17.65 -4.76 2.36
N GLY A 238 -16.87 -4.52 3.42
CA GLY A 238 -15.64 -3.75 3.35
C GLY A 238 -14.64 -4.35 2.37
N LEU A 239 -14.38 -5.66 2.42
CA LEU A 239 -13.46 -6.39 1.53
C LEU A 239 -13.88 -6.27 0.04
N ILE A 240 -15.15 -6.57 -0.26
CA ILE A 240 -15.64 -6.53 -1.65
C ILE A 240 -15.58 -5.10 -2.20
N THR A 241 -15.96 -4.13 -1.39
CA THR A 241 -15.95 -2.73 -1.80
C THR A 241 -14.54 -2.22 -2.02
N ALA A 242 -13.60 -2.55 -1.12
CA ALA A 242 -12.18 -2.23 -1.28
C ALA A 242 -11.60 -2.88 -2.55
N PHE A 243 -11.97 -4.12 -2.84
CA PHE A 243 -11.56 -4.81 -4.06
C PHE A 243 -12.05 -4.10 -5.34
N VAL A 244 -13.34 -3.83 -5.42
CA VAL A 244 -13.95 -3.23 -6.63
C VAL A 244 -13.42 -1.82 -6.87
N SER A 245 -13.37 -0.98 -5.83
CA SER A 245 -12.84 0.39 -5.94
C SER A 245 -11.35 0.38 -6.29
N SER A 246 -10.56 -0.55 -5.75
CA SER A 246 -9.15 -0.72 -6.09
C SER A 246 -8.91 -1.07 -7.55
N ILE A 247 -9.72 -1.97 -8.14
CA ILE A 247 -9.59 -2.29 -9.58
C ILE A 247 -9.72 -1.02 -10.44
N ILE A 248 -10.68 -0.18 -10.12
CA ILE A 248 -10.92 1.06 -10.85
C ILE A 248 -9.74 2.03 -10.67
N VAL A 249 -9.36 2.26 -9.41
CA VAL A 249 -8.33 3.25 -9.07
C VAL A 249 -6.95 2.86 -9.58
N ILE A 250 -6.54 1.59 -9.47
CA ILE A 250 -5.25 1.13 -10.03
C ILE A 250 -5.17 1.40 -11.53
N LYS A 251 -6.23 1.09 -12.28
CA LYS A 251 -6.26 1.34 -13.73
C LYS A 251 -6.17 2.83 -14.04
N LEU A 252 -6.93 3.66 -13.34
CA LEU A 252 -6.91 5.11 -13.51
C LEU A 252 -5.55 5.72 -13.14
N LEU A 253 -4.96 5.30 -12.01
CA LEU A 253 -3.64 5.77 -11.61
C LEU A 253 -2.57 5.42 -12.63
N MET A 254 -2.55 4.15 -13.12
CA MET A 254 -1.56 3.72 -14.11
C MET A 254 -1.71 4.46 -15.44
N GLN A 255 -2.92 4.84 -15.84
CA GLN A 255 -3.13 5.71 -17.01
C GLN A 255 -2.67 7.14 -16.74
N TYR A 256 -2.95 7.67 -15.55
CA TYR A 256 -2.59 9.03 -15.14
C TYR A 256 -1.07 9.25 -15.14
N ILE A 257 -0.31 8.37 -14.46
CA ILE A 257 1.15 8.54 -14.28
C ILE A 257 1.97 8.32 -15.56
N LYS A 258 1.37 7.77 -16.62
CA LYS A 258 2.01 7.73 -17.96
C LYS A 258 2.14 9.11 -18.59
N LYS A 259 1.28 10.06 -18.23
CA LYS A 259 1.19 11.39 -18.82
C LYS A 259 1.46 12.52 -17.83
N HIS A 260 1.35 12.26 -16.54
CA HIS A 260 1.43 13.26 -15.48
C HIS A 260 2.44 12.85 -14.40
N ASP A 261 2.83 13.81 -13.59
CA ASP A 261 3.70 13.60 -12.43
C ASP A 261 2.89 13.39 -11.13
N PHE A 262 3.60 13.06 -10.03
CA PHE A 262 2.98 12.83 -8.73
C PHE A 262 2.75 14.12 -7.91
N LYS A 263 3.01 15.32 -8.43
CA LYS A 263 2.87 16.58 -7.68
C LYS A 263 1.48 16.83 -7.16
N VAL A 264 0.44 16.45 -7.92
CA VAL A 264 -0.96 16.60 -7.48
C VAL A 264 -1.21 15.87 -6.16
N PHE A 265 -0.66 14.68 -6.00
CA PHE A 265 -0.77 13.91 -4.74
C PHE A 265 0.05 14.55 -3.62
N GLY A 266 1.18 15.18 -3.94
CA GLY A 266 1.96 15.98 -3.00
C GLY A 266 1.16 17.15 -2.42
N TRP A 267 0.54 17.94 -3.28
CA TRP A 267 -0.33 19.05 -2.86
C TRP A 267 -1.53 18.59 -2.06
N TYR A 268 -2.21 17.53 -2.52
CA TYR A 268 -3.31 16.93 -1.80
C TYR A 268 -2.93 16.54 -0.36
N ARG A 269 -1.77 15.86 -0.18
CA ARG A 269 -1.27 15.47 1.14
C ARG A 269 -0.98 16.64 2.05
N ILE A 270 -0.41 17.73 1.52
CA ILE A 270 -0.14 18.95 2.30
C ILE A 270 -1.46 19.55 2.79
N VAL A 271 -2.43 19.73 1.88
CA VAL A 271 -3.75 20.26 2.26
C VAL A 271 -4.44 19.37 3.29
N LEU A 272 -4.46 18.06 3.07
CA LEU A 272 -5.04 17.09 4.01
C LEU A 272 -4.35 17.15 5.38
N GLY A 273 -3.00 17.19 5.41
CA GLY A 273 -2.23 17.29 6.66
C GLY A 273 -2.53 18.58 7.42
N LEU A 274 -2.63 19.71 6.72
CA LEU A 274 -3.02 20.98 7.33
C LEU A 274 -4.45 20.95 7.89
N LEU A 275 -5.40 20.35 7.17
CA LEU A 275 -6.77 20.17 7.64
C LEU A 275 -6.83 19.26 8.89
N VAL A 276 -6.06 18.18 8.92
CA VAL A 276 -5.94 17.31 10.10
C VAL A 276 -5.38 18.09 11.29
N LEU A 277 -4.30 18.84 11.11
CA LEU A 277 -3.74 19.68 12.20
C LEU A 277 -4.74 20.71 12.69
N LEU A 278 -5.39 21.43 11.79
CA LEU A 278 -6.40 22.42 12.15
C LEU A 278 -7.53 21.79 12.97
N TYR A 279 -8.06 20.66 12.51
CA TYR A 279 -9.15 19.97 13.21
C TYR A 279 -8.76 19.52 14.62
N PHE A 280 -7.62 18.87 14.77
CA PHE A 280 -7.23 18.27 16.05
C PHE A 280 -6.53 19.22 17.01
N LEU A 281 -5.95 20.35 16.57
CA LEU A 281 -5.30 21.31 17.43
C LEU A 281 -6.18 22.52 17.78
N VAL A 282 -7.20 22.82 16.96
CA VAL A 282 -8.00 24.03 17.11
C VAL A 282 -9.47 23.73 17.46
N ILE A 283 -10.05 22.67 16.85
CA ILE A 283 -11.48 22.38 16.96
C ILE A 283 -11.74 21.31 18.05
N LYS A 284 -10.85 20.35 18.22
CA LYS A 284 -10.97 19.26 19.19
C LYS A 284 -9.91 19.36 20.28
#